data_b611c06f4d44e7461574c30a5b527334
#
_entry.id   b611c06f4d44e7461574c30a5b527334
#
_cell.length_a   1.000
_cell.length_b   1.000
_cell.length_c   1.000
_cell.angle_alpha   90.00
_cell.angle_beta   90.00
_cell.angle_gamma   90.00
#
_symmetry.space_group_name_H-M   'P 1'
#
loop_
_entity.id
_entity.type
_entity.pdbx_description
1 polymer ?
#
loop_
_entity_poly.entity_id
_entity_poly.type
_entity_poly.pdbx_seq_one_letter_code
_entity_poly.pdbx_strand_id
1 'polypeptide(L)'
;MGKVQNMFGNGRPGAVTRSADEIVISVKNAHTGDIPFGTPVFLTDAGAVPFDTGDPQDFSAFLGFAVRVADRTPDTYPRDQFSDPPEGVWHAGDVMEVLVRGGVCLPLATTGVRGGKVYIRKSDGKLTSTAGSSGATVELENVRIRNPRDSASDCCEAIVNKRNII
;
A
#
# COMPACT_ATOMS: atom_id res chain seq x y z
N MET A 1 -32.14 12.37 0.79
CA MET A 1 -31.84 11.09 1.47
C MET A 1 -30.34 10.97 1.56
N GLY A 2 -29.76 11.14 2.76
CA GLY A 2 -28.35 10.90 2.99
C GLY A 2 -28.07 9.42 2.76
N LYS A 3 -27.16 9.11 1.84
CA LYS A 3 -26.56 7.79 1.77
C LYS A 3 -25.93 7.53 3.16
N VAL A 4 -26.39 6.52 3.84
CA VAL A 4 -25.62 5.96 4.94
C VAL A 4 -24.32 5.49 4.30
N GLN A 5 -23.27 6.29 4.44
CA GLN A 5 -21.93 5.83 4.08
C GLN A 5 -21.68 4.59 4.89
N ASN A 6 -21.33 3.52 4.23
CA ASN A 6 -20.95 2.28 4.87
C ASN A 6 -19.77 2.62 5.79
N MET A 7 -20.04 2.77 7.10
CA MET A 7 -19.02 3.16 8.09
C MET A 7 -17.91 2.09 8.27
N PHE A 8 -18.00 1.01 7.53
CA PHE A 8 -17.10 -0.13 7.55
C PHE A 8 -16.44 -0.36 6.18
N GLY A 9 -15.89 0.71 5.58
CA GLY A 9 -14.95 0.53 4.47
C GLY A 9 -13.81 -0.40 4.88
N ASN A 10 -13.12 -0.98 3.92
CA ASN A 10 -12.00 -1.92 4.16
C ASN A 10 -10.82 -1.28 4.94
N GLY A 11 -10.91 -0.02 5.31
CA GLY A 11 -9.90 0.73 6.06
C GLY A 11 -9.21 1.80 5.21
N ARG A 12 -8.12 2.36 5.75
CA ARG A 12 -7.30 3.39 5.09
C ARG A 12 -6.03 2.77 4.49
N PRO A 13 -5.39 3.44 3.51
CA PRO A 13 -4.13 2.96 2.93
C PRO A 13 -3.09 2.60 3.99
N GLY A 14 -2.45 1.43 3.84
CA GLY A 14 -1.44 0.93 4.76
C GLY A 14 -1.95 0.41 6.10
N ALA A 15 -3.25 0.49 6.39
CA ALA A 15 -3.80 -0.11 7.60
C ALA A 15 -3.65 -1.64 7.55
N VAL A 16 -3.03 -2.19 8.59
CA VAL A 16 -2.92 -3.64 8.75
C VAL A 16 -4.28 -4.18 9.17
N THR A 17 -4.78 -5.15 8.43
CA THR A 17 -6.04 -5.81 8.73
C THR A 17 -5.80 -6.98 9.67
N ARG A 18 -6.84 -7.42 10.37
CA ARG A 18 -6.75 -8.53 11.32
C ARG A 18 -6.26 -9.80 10.61
N SER A 19 -5.01 -10.12 10.82
CA SER A 19 -4.40 -11.39 10.44
C SER A 19 -3.71 -11.95 11.67
N ALA A 20 -4.00 -13.20 12.01
CA ALA A 20 -3.30 -13.89 13.10
C ALA A 20 -1.83 -14.18 12.74
N ASP A 21 -1.42 -13.85 11.53
CA ASP A 21 -0.16 -14.29 10.92
C ASP A 21 0.55 -13.11 10.22
N GLU A 22 0.40 -11.92 10.79
CA GLU A 22 1.06 -10.72 10.28
C GLU A 22 2.52 -10.67 10.69
N ILE A 23 3.36 -10.23 9.77
CA ILE A 23 4.77 -9.96 10.02
C ILE A 23 5.06 -8.57 9.48
N VAL A 24 5.43 -7.68 10.39
CA VAL A 24 5.90 -6.33 10.10
C VAL A 24 7.37 -6.25 10.45
N ILE A 25 8.16 -5.63 9.60
CA ILE A 25 9.58 -5.39 9.81
C ILE A 25 9.87 -3.90 9.75
N SER A 26 10.91 -3.48 10.46
CA SER A 26 11.39 -2.11 10.40
C SER A 26 12.54 -2.02 9.40
N VAL A 27 12.46 -1.05 8.48
CA VAL A 27 13.49 -0.82 7.45
C VAL A 27 13.63 0.69 7.21
N LYS A 28 14.84 1.15 6.86
CA LYS A 28 15.09 2.56 6.57
C LYS A 28 14.38 2.96 5.25
N ASN A 29 13.68 4.09 5.24
CA ASN A 29 13.29 4.76 4.01
C ASN A 29 14.54 5.32 3.33
N ALA A 30 15.00 4.67 2.28
CA ALA A 30 16.16 5.09 1.49
C ALA A 30 15.79 6.01 0.31
N HIS A 31 14.51 6.27 0.11
CA HIS A 31 14.04 7.22 -0.89
C HIS A 31 14.37 8.66 -0.47
N THR A 32 14.60 9.53 -1.44
CA THR A 32 14.88 10.96 -1.20
C THR A 32 13.64 11.77 -0.84
N GLY A 33 12.46 11.20 -1.00
CA GLY A 33 11.16 11.81 -0.69
C GLY A 33 10.34 10.99 0.28
N ASP A 34 9.11 11.44 0.49
CA ASP A 34 8.15 10.81 1.36
C ASP A 34 7.54 9.55 0.71
N ILE A 35 7.27 8.53 1.52
CA ILE A 35 6.58 7.31 1.11
C ILE A 35 5.20 7.28 1.76
N PRO A 36 4.11 7.43 0.99
CA PRO A 36 2.74 7.32 1.51
C PRO A 36 2.44 5.92 2.06
N PHE A 37 1.53 5.84 3.03
CA PHE A 37 1.04 4.57 3.55
C PHE A 37 0.38 3.72 2.46
N GLY A 38 0.55 2.41 2.52
CA GLY A 38 0.03 1.46 1.53
C GLY A 38 0.83 1.41 0.22
N THR A 39 1.93 2.15 0.12
CA THR A 39 2.83 2.10 -1.03
C THR A 39 3.61 0.78 -1.06
N PRO A 40 3.71 0.09 -2.20
CA PRO A 40 4.60 -1.05 -2.35
C PRO A 40 6.05 -0.58 -2.31
N VAL A 41 6.88 -1.27 -1.54
CA VAL A 41 8.30 -0.94 -1.37
C VAL A 41 9.20 -2.09 -1.77
N PHE A 42 10.36 -1.74 -2.30
CA PHE A 42 11.39 -2.63 -2.81
C PHE A 42 12.65 -2.48 -1.97
N LEU A 43 13.31 -3.59 -1.69
CA LEU A 43 14.53 -3.60 -0.91
C LEU A 43 15.73 -3.27 -1.80
N THR A 44 16.57 -2.36 -1.31
CA THR A 44 17.89 -2.04 -1.87
C THR A 44 18.95 -2.18 -0.78
N ASP A 45 20.22 -2.11 -1.13
CA ASP A 45 21.32 -2.14 -0.16
C ASP A 45 21.26 -0.98 0.86
N ALA A 46 20.65 0.15 0.47
CA ALA A 46 20.50 1.33 1.32
C ALA A 46 19.26 1.30 2.22
N GLY A 47 18.27 0.47 1.91
CA GLY A 47 16.98 0.37 2.59
C GLY A 47 15.83 0.14 1.63
N ALA A 48 14.62 0.51 2.02
CA ALA A 48 13.43 0.38 1.19
C ALA A 48 13.18 1.64 0.36
N VAL A 49 12.74 1.44 -0.89
CA VAL A 49 12.36 2.51 -1.82
C VAL A 49 11.01 2.19 -2.47
N PRO A 50 10.18 3.18 -2.82
CA PRO A 50 8.95 2.96 -3.58
C PRO A 50 9.28 2.63 -5.04
N PHE A 51 8.26 2.24 -5.82
CA PHE A 51 8.42 2.12 -7.26
C PHE A 51 8.72 3.49 -7.88
N ASP A 52 9.80 3.55 -8.66
CA ASP A 52 10.15 4.72 -9.46
C ASP A 52 9.99 4.40 -10.96
N THR A 53 9.25 5.25 -11.67
CA THR A 53 9.05 5.12 -13.12
C THR A 53 10.31 5.44 -13.93
N GLY A 54 11.23 6.19 -13.37
CA GLY A 54 12.50 6.60 -13.98
C GLY A 54 13.65 5.60 -13.81
N ASP A 55 13.56 4.75 -12.78
CA ASP A 55 14.55 3.73 -12.48
C ASP A 55 13.85 2.36 -12.43
N PRO A 56 14.10 1.46 -13.41
CA PRO A 56 13.45 0.16 -13.42
C PRO A 56 13.90 -0.66 -12.21
N GLN A 57 13.03 -0.68 -11.21
CA GLN A 57 13.22 -1.50 -10.02
C GLN A 57 13.27 -2.98 -10.38
N ASP A 58 14.14 -3.71 -9.73
CA ASP A 58 14.07 -5.17 -9.75
C ASP A 58 12.81 -5.61 -8.97
N PHE A 59 11.79 -6.05 -9.67
CA PHE A 59 10.55 -6.50 -9.06
C PHE A 59 10.72 -7.75 -8.20
N SER A 60 11.80 -8.49 -8.36
CA SER A 60 12.16 -9.60 -7.47
C SER A 60 12.53 -9.10 -6.07
N ALA A 61 12.90 -7.83 -5.94
CA ALA A 61 13.21 -7.16 -4.67
C ALA A 61 11.98 -6.62 -3.94
N PHE A 62 10.75 -6.95 -4.39
CA PHE A 62 9.52 -6.55 -3.71
C PHE A 62 9.52 -7.05 -2.27
N LEU A 63 9.52 -6.12 -1.32
CA LEU A 63 9.58 -6.39 0.11
C LEU A 63 8.18 -6.54 0.72
N GLY A 64 7.33 -5.55 0.51
CA GLY A 64 6.01 -5.47 1.11
C GLY A 64 5.36 -4.11 0.95
N PHE A 65 4.50 -3.73 1.89
CA PHE A 65 3.75 -2.47 1.86
C PHE A 65 4.05 -1.61 3.08
N ALA A 66 4.18 -0.30 2.87
CA ALA A 66 4.36 0.68 3.93
C ALA A 66 3.15 0.68 4.88
N VAL A 67 3.39 0.41 6.16
CA VAL A 67 2.34 0.32 7.19
C VAL A 67 1.91 1.71 7.65
N ARG A 68 0.63 1.85 7.92
CA ARG A 68 0.05 3.04 8.55
C ARG A 68 0.29 3.02 10.05
N VAL A 69 0.86 4.09 10.57
CA VAL A 69 1.02 4.32 12.01
C VAL A 69 0.31 5.62 12.43
N ALA A 70 -0.27 5.61 13.62
CA ALA A 70 -1.14 6.71 14.07
C ALA A 70 -0.38 8.02 14.35
N ASP A 71 0.85 7.93 14.83
CA ASP A 71 1.70 9.06 15.20
C ASP A 71 2.29 9.82 13.99
N ARG A 72 2.18 9.27 12.79
CA ARG A 72 2.65 9.87 11.52
C ARG A 72 1.54 10.57 10.74
N THR A 73 0.36 10.69 11.31
CA THR A 73 -0.70 11.49 10.70
C THR A 73 -0.37 12.97 10.99
N PRO A 74 -0.28 13.85 9.97
CA PRO A 74 0.04 15.26 10.18
C PRO A 74 -0.94 15.90 11.17
N ASP A 75 -0.42 16.46 12.24
CA ASP A 75 -1.17 17.23 13.22
C ASP A 75 -1.41 18.65 12.73
N THR A 76 -2.34 18.83 11.82
CA THR A 76 -2.93 20.15 11.58
C THR A 76 -4.00 20.40 12.64
N TYR A 77 -3.66 21.15 13.66
CA TYR A 77 -4.62 21.61 14.66
C TYR A 77 -4.92 23.11 14.47
N PRO A 78 -6.19 23.54 14.49
CA PRO A 78 -7.42 22.74 14.64
C PRO A 78 -7.78 22.04 13.34
N ARG A 79 -8.10 20.75 13.43
CA ARG A 79 -8.63 20.02 12.27
C ARG A 79 -9.98 20.63 11.91
N ASP A 80 -10.15 20.98 10.66
CA ASP A 80 -11.48 21.18 10.12
C ASP A 80 -12.22 19.83 10.22
N GLN A 81 -13.24 19.79 11.07
CA GLN A 81 -14.01 18.59 11.32
C GLN A 81 -14.74 18.04 10.07
N PHE A 82 -14.72 18.79 8.98
CA PHE A 82 -15.35 18.44 7.71
C PHE A 82 -14.35 17.99 6.63
N SER A 83 -13.06 18.11 6.87
CA SER A 83 -12.03 17.63 5.95
C SER A 83 -11.52 16.26 6.38
N ASP A 84 -11.29 15.37 5.40
CA ASP A 84 -10.59 14.13 5.66
C ASP A 84 -9.17 14.44 6.16
N PRO A 85 -8.69 13.75 7.22
CA PRO A 85 -7.33 13.95 7.66
C PRO A 85 -6.37 13.59 6.51
N PRO A 86 -5.33 14.40 6.28
CA PRO A 86 -4.36 14.11 5.25
C PRO A 86 -3.74 12.72 5.47
N GLU A 87 -3.45 12.01 4.39
CA GLU A 87 -2.77 10.72 4.47
C GLU A 87 -1.38 10.92 5.09
N GLY A 88 -1.04 10.07 6.04
CA GLY A 88 0.28 10.10 6.65
C GLY A 88 1.35 9.51 5.72
N VAL A 89 2.60 9.90 5.97
CA VAL A 89 3.74 9.48 5.16
C VAL A 89 4.93 9.10 6.05
N TRP A 90 5.84 8.30 5.50
CA TRP A 90 7.17 8.07 6.02
C TRP A 90 8.14 9.01 5.36
N HIS A 91 8.78 9.90 6.13
CA HIS A 91 9.73 10.87 5.58
C HIS A 91 11.05 10.21 5.17
N ALA A 92 11.79 10.89 4.29
CA ALA A 92 13.10 10.44 3.87
C ALA A 92 14.02 10.19 5.07
N GLY A 93 14.66 9.02 5.10
CA GLY A 93 15.57 8.61 6.18
C GLY A 93 14.91 8.03 7.43
N ASP A 94 13.59 8.07 7.54
CA ASP A 94 12.86 7.44 8.64
C ASP A 94 13.07 5.92 8.69
N VAL A 95 12.97 5.36 9.89
CA VAL A 95 12.77 3.93 10.07
C VAL A 95 11.28 3.66 9.92
N MET A 96 10.90 3.05 8.81
CA MET A 96 9.52 2.77 8.44
C MET A 96 9.13 1.32 8.73
N GLU A 97 7.86 1.10 8.99
CA GLU A 97 7.29 -0.22 9.15
C GLU A 97 6.77 -0.74 7.82
N VAL A 98 7.14 -1.98 7.47
CA VAL A 98 6.75 -2.65 6.23
C VAL A 98 6.09 -3.98 6.56
N LEU A 99 4.84 -4.16 6.07
CA LEU A 99 4.17 -5.46 6.16
C LEU A 99 4.71 -6.37 5.07
N VAL A 100 5.37 -7.45 5.49
CA VAL A 100 5.95 -8.47 4.59
C VAL A 100 5.09 -9.73 4.50
N ARG A 101 4.14 -9.90 5.42
CA ARG A 101 3.14 -10.97 5.41
C ARG A 101 1.92 -10.52 6.20
N GLY A 102 0.72 -10.87 5.73
CA GLY A 102 -0.54 -10.53 6.40
C GLY A 102 -1.46 -9.69 5.53
N GLY A 103 -2.53 -9.18 6.14
CA GLY A 103 -3.54 -8.37 5.47
C GLY A 103 -3.25 -6.87 5.55
N VAL A 104 -3.48 -6.16 4.46
CA VAL A 104 -3.27 -4.70 4.36
C VAL A 104 -4.32 -4.06 3.48
N CYS A 105 -4.70 -2.84 3.81
CA CYS A 105 -5.57 -2.01 2.99
C CYS A 105 -4.75 -1.26 1.93
N LEU A 106 -5.09 -1.42 0.66
CA LEU A 106 -4.39 -0.84 -0.47
C LEU A 106 -5.28 0.08 -1.32
N PRO A 107 -4.76 1.23 -1.77
CA PRO A 107 -5.47 2.14 -2.66
C PRO A 107 -5.37 1.64 -4.11
N LEU A 108 -6.24 0.69 -4.50
CA LEU A 108 -6.26 0.21 -5.89
C LEU A 108 -6.95 1.22 -6.82
N ALA A 109 -6.42 1.38 -8.02
CA ALA A 109 -7.06 2.16 -9.08
C ALA A 109 -8.34 1.51 -9.64
N THR A 110 -8.48 0.19 -9.45
CA THR A 110 -9.60 -0.63 -9.96
C THR A 110 -10.31 -1.37 -8.82
N THR A 111 -11.54 -1.81 -9.04
CA THR A 111 -12.37 -2.46 -8.02
C THR A 111 -11.78 -3.77 -7.50
N GLY A 112 -11.27 -4.59 -8.43
CA GLY A 112 -10.75 -5.91 -8.13
C GLY A 112 -11.83 -6.98 -7.94
N VAL A 113 -11.36 -8.21 -7.81
CA VAL A 113 -12.20 -9.37 -7.47
C VAL A 113 -11.50 -10.19 -6.39
N ARG A 114 -12.26 -10.86 -5.53
CA ARG A 114 -11.71 -11.71 -4.48
C ARG A 114 -10.82 -12.81 -5.08
N GLY A 115 -9.63 -13.01 -4.51
CA GLY A 115 -8.60 -13.92 -5.02
C GLY A 115 -7.81 -13.38 -6.21
N GLY A 116 -8.20 -12.20 -6.76
CA GLY A 116 -7.50 -11.56 -7.86
C GLY A 116 -6.08 -11.13 -7.49
N LYS A 117 -5.28 -10.94 -8.52
CA LYS A 117 -3.90 -10.50 -8.41
C LYS A 117 -3.83 -8.98 -8.25
N VAL A 118 -2.72 -8.50 -7.71
CA VAL A 118 -2.39 -7.08 -7.61
C VAL A 118 -1.18 -6.79 -8.49
N TYR A 119 -1.25 -5.71 -9.24
CA TYR A 119 -0.21 -5.27 -10.17
C TYR A 119 0.21 -3.85 -9.85
N ILE A 120 1.45 -3.50 -10.19
CA ILE A 120 1.91 -2.12 -10.29
C ILE A 120 1.84 -1.70 -11.76
N ARG A 121 1.24 -0.55 -12.02
CA ARG A 121 1.25 0.09 -13.33
C ARG A 121 2.55 0.87 -13.51
N LYS A 122 3.34 0.53 -14.54
CA LYS A 122 4.67 1.13 -14.76
C LYS A 122 4.64 2.60 -15.11
N SER A 123 3.53 3.10 -15.66
CA SER A 123 3.42 4.49 -16.08
C SER A 123 3.34 5.50 -14.94
N ASP A 124 2.83 5.11 -13.78
CA ASP A 124 2.56 6.00 -12.65
C ASP A 124 2.74 5.35 -11.26
N GLY A 125 3.20 4.11 -11.20
CA GLY A 125 3.41 3.38 -9.95
C GLY A 125 2.15 2.99 -9.19
N LYS A 126 0.97 3.26 -9.72
CA LYS A 126 -0.30 2.97 -9.04
C LYS A 126 -0.62 1.48 -9.03
N LEU A 127 -1.22 1.05 -7.93
CA LEU A 127 -1.71 -0.32 -7.79
C LEU A 127 -3.01 -0.52 -8.58
N THR A 128 -3.13 -1.66 -9.23
CA THR A 128 -4.31 -2.05 -10.02
C THR A 128 -4.57 -3.55 -9.87
N SER A 129 -5.82 -3.98 -10.07
CA SER A 129 -6.21 -5.39 -10.12
C SER A 129 -6.25 -5.94 -11.55
N THR A 130 -6.02 -5.09 -12.56
CA THR A 130 -6.11 -5.46 -13.96
C THR A 130 -4.72 -5.51 -14.58
N ALA A 131 -4.40 -6.63 -15.20
CA ALA A 131 -3.19 -6.74 -16.01
C ALA A 131 -3.31 -5.80 -17.21
N GLY A 132 -2.30 -4.96 -17.42
CA GLY A 132 -2.19 -4.11 -18.61
C GLY A 132 -1.75 -4.91 -19.83
N SER A 133 -1.83 -4.28 -21.01
CA SER A 133 -1.27 -4.83 -22.24
C SER A 133 0.25 -5.02 -22.06
N SER A 134 0.80 -5.96 -22.83
CA SER A 134 2.20 -6.42 -22.83
C SER A 134 3.22 -5.54 -22.10
N GLY A 135 3.53 -5.88 -20.85
CA GLY A 135 4.58 -5.22 -20.07
C GLY A 135 4.22 -3.87 -19.41
N ALA A 136 2.99 -3.36 -19.57
CA ALA A 136 2.55 -2.10 -18.95
C ALA A 136 2.34 -2.20 -17.43
N THR A 137 2.15 -3.42 -16.93
CA THR A 137 2.01 -3.70 -15.51
C THR A 137 2.91 -4.84 -15.08
N VAL A 138 3.26 -4.89 -13.81
CA VAL A 138 4.01 -5.99 -13.19
C VAL A 138 3.21 -6.57 -12.04
N GLU A 139 3.08 -7.88 -11.99
CA GLU A 139 2.43 -8.58 -10.89
C GLU A 139 3.26 -8.48 -9.63
N LEU A 140 2.62 -8.15 -8.51
CA LEU A 140 3.21 -8.30 -7.19
C LEU A 140 3.03 -9.74 -6.73
N GLU A 141 4.13 -10.47 -6.66
CA GLU A 141 4.11 -11.86 -6.26
C GLU A 141 3.57 -12.04 -4.84
N ASN A 142 2.86 -13.13 -4.63
CA ASN A 142 2.27 -13.51 -3.33
C ASN A 142 1.23 -12.54 -2.76
N VAL A 143 0.77 -11.55 -3.54
CA VAL A 143 -0.29 -10.62 -3.13
C VAL A 143 -1.60 -11.00 -3.81
N ARG A 144 -2.68 -11.11 -3.01
CA ARG A 144 -4.03 -11.42 -3.50
C ARG A 144 -5.06 -10.51 -2.85
N ILE A 145 -6.09 -10.17 -3.60
CA ILE A 145 -7.23 -9.40 -3.11
C ILE A 145 -8.09 -10.30 -2.22
N ARG A 146 -8.30 -9.88 -0.98
CA ARG A 146 -9.19 -10.56 -0.03
C ARG A 146 -10.60 -10.01 -0.09
N ASN A 147 -10.73 -8.69 0.03
CA ASN A 147 -11.99 -7.98 -0.13
C ASN A 147 -11.80 -6.86 -1.15
N PRO A 148 -12.53 -6.90 -2.28
CA PRO A 148 -12.52 -5.82 -3.25
C PRO A 148 -13.09 -4.54 -2.63
N ARG A 149 -12.78 -3.39 -3.23
CA ARG A 149 -13.38 -2.12 -2.81
C ARG A 149 -14.80 -1.99 -3.36
N ASP A 150 -15.68 -1.40 -2.57
CA ASP A 150 -17.07 -1.15 -2.97
C ASP A 150 -17.23 0.17 -3.75
N SER A 151 -16.37 1.15 -3.49
CA SER A 151 -16.40 2.47 -4.15
C SER A 151 -15.01 2.95 -4.54
N ALA A 152 -14.96 4.00 -5.36
CA ALA A 152 -13.69 4.58 -5.83
C ALA A 152 -12.85 5.21 -4.69
N SER A 153 -13.50 5.60 -3.59
CA SER A 153 -12.86 6.20 -2.42
C SER A 153 -12.39 5.17 -1.38
N ASP A 154 -12.81 3.90 -1.53
CA ASP A 154 -12.47 2.86 -0.58
C ASP A 154 -11.16 2.17 -0.95
N CYS A 155 -10.46 1.68 0.08
CA CYS A 155 -9.34 0.79 -0.11
C CYS A 155 -9.81 -0.64 -0.35
N CYS A 156 -8.98 -1.43 -1.00
CA CYS A 156 -9.11 -2.86 -1.14
C CYS A 156 -8.34 -3.54 -0.01
N GLU A 157 -8.90 -4.57 0.61
CA GLU A 157 -8.11 -5.43 1.49
C GLU A 157 -7.39 -6.47 0.64
N ALA A 158 -6.05 -6.45 0.73
CA ALA A 158 -5.19 -7.45 0.12
C ALA A 158 -4.46 -8.27 1.18
N ILE A 159 -3.99 -9.43 0.81
CA ILE A 159 -3.19 -10.31 1.67
C ILE A 159 -1.88 -10.64 0.99
N VAL A 160 -0.78 -10.49 1.73
CA VAL A 160 0.54 -11.01 1.36
C VAL A 160 0.67 -12.39 1.98
N ASN A 161 0.56 -13.43 1.15
CA ASN A 161 0.49 -14.81 1.62
C ASN A 161 1.85 -15.37 2.07
N LYS A 162 2.92 -14.86 1.48
CA LYS A 162 4.28 -15.35 1.72
C LYS A 162 5.25 -14.17 1.64
N ARG A 163 6.30 -14.20 2.45
CA ARG A 163 7.42 -13.26 2.31
C ARG A 163 8.08 -13.41 0.94
N ASN A 164 8.37 -12.30 0.29
CA ASN A 164 9.09 -12.29 -0.99
C ASN A 164 10.61 -12.26 -0.78
N ILE A 165 11.05 -11.58 0.28
CA ILE A 165 12.46 -11.49 0.68
C ILE A 165 12.59 -11.91 2.14
N ILE A 166 13.67 -12.52 2.51
CA ILE A 166 13.96 -13.00 3.86
C ILE A 166 14.50 -11.86 4.73
#